data_eea6b7f6a571d69adf8dc7b039ab0d41
#
_entry.id   eea6b7f6a571d69adf8dc7b039ab0d41
#
_cell.length_a   1.000
_cell.length_b   1.000
_cell.length_c   1.000
_cell.angle_alpha   90.00
_cell.angle_beta   90.00
_cell.angle_gamma   90.00
#
_symmetry.space_group_name_H-M   'P 1'
#
loop_
_entity.id
_entity.type
_entity.pdbx_description
1 polymer ?
#
loop_
_entity_poly.entity_id
_entity_poly.type
_entity_poly.pdbx_seq_one_letter_code
_entity_poly.pdbx_strand_id
1 'polypeptide(L)'
;NGVMRSILENFSEGTSNVRMDSNFLLWQGEDGKALTWMDAIVNGQPVTQRKGYAVEINALWYNAVMFYRELAKLQCQDGEIAKWDEFAANFPTNFKATFWSKELGYLADYVDGSYKDFSVRCNMIFASSLEYSPISPKIRQLIVEKVKGELLTPRGLRTLSPTHPNYHEIYFGNQEQRDKAYHNGTVWPWLIGAFAEAFLRVYGKEAIGYIEQIYEEFGNILCDYCVGSIAEVYDANPPYKAGGSISQAWSVAEVCRMKYMIDKCKQ
;
A
#
# COMPACT_ATOMS: atom_id res chain seq x y z
N ASN A 1 -4.14 -19.70 16.46
CA ASN A 1 -5.25 -19.51 15.48
C ASN A 1 -6.43 -18.73 16.04
N GLY A 2 -6.78 -18.87 17.34
CA GLY A 2 -7.96 -18.20 17.92
C GLY A 2 -7.98 -16.67 17.71
N VAL A 3 -6.84 -16.00 17.90
CA VAL A 3 -6.75 -14.53 17.71
C VAL A 3 -6.95 -14.15 16.25
N MET A 4 -6.28 -14.82 15.31
CA MET A 4 -6.45 -14.53 13.88
C MET A 4 -7.89 -14.74 13.43
N ARG A 5 -8.50 -15.87 13.84
CA ARG A 5 -9.91 -16.14 13.57
C ARG A 5 -10.80 -15.00 14.07
N SER A 6 -10.64 -14.61 15.33
CA SER A 6 -11.43 -13.53 15.93
C SER A 6 -11.27 -12.20 15.18
N ILE A 7 -10.06 -11.86 14.71
CA ILE A 7 -9.82 -10.66 13.90
C ILE A 7 -10.62 -10.74 12.58
N LEU A 8 -10.51 -11.86 11.85
CA LEU A 8 -11.20 -12.02 10.57
C LEU A 8 -12.73 -12.01 10.73
N GLU A 9 -13.24 -12.67 11.78
CA GLU A 9 -14.67 -12.67 12.10
C GLU A 9 -15.18 -11.26 12.41
N ASN A 10 -14.49 -10.51 13.26
CA ASN A 10 -14.89 -9.14 13.59
C ASN A 10 -14.89 -8.22 12.36
N PHE A 11 -13.94 -8.35 11.43
CA PHE A 11 -13.97 -7.57 10.19
C PHE A 11 -15.07 -8.02 9.24
N SER A 12 -15.39 -9.32 9.19
CA SER A 12 -16.46 -9.84 8.32
C SER A 12 -17.85 -9.51 8.86
N GLU A 13 -18.07 -9.58 10.16
CA GLU A 13 -19.34 -9.25 10.83
C GLU A 13 -19.57 -7.74 10.91
N GLY A 14 -18.47 -6.97 10.94
CA GLY A 14 -18.46 -5.52 11.03
C GLY A 14 -18.04 -4.99 12.40
N THR A 15 -17.36 -3.86 12.34
CA THR A 15 -17.02 -3.00 13.48
C THR A 15 -17.77 -1.68 13.35
N SER A 16 -17.50 -0.69 14.23
CA SER A 16 -18.15 0.62 14.14
C SER A 16 -18.02 1.31 12.78
N ASN A 17 -16.87 1.15 12.10
CA ASN A 17 -16.53 1.92 10.91
C ASN A 17 -16.09 1.08 9.70
N VAL A 18 -16.00 -0.25 9.87
CA VAL A 18 -15.55 -1.18 8.82
C VAL A 18 -16.50 -2.37 8.78
N ARG A 19 -16.89 -2.82 7.60
CA ARG A 19 -17.70 -4.01 7.40
C ARG A 19 -17.36 -4.70 6.08
N MET A 20 -17.56 -5.99 6.01
CA MET A 20 -17.55 -6.71 4.77
C MET A 20 -18.93 -6.65 4.12
N ASP A 21 -19.02 -6.18 2.89
CA ASP A 21 -20.26 -6.16 2.12
C ASP A 21 -20.48 -7.50 1.38
N SER A 22 -21.65 -7.68 0.76
CA SER A 22 -22.03 -8.91 0.04
C SER A 22 -21.10 -9.26 -1.14
N ASN A 23 -20.31 -8.32 -1.63
CA ASN A 23 -19.27 -8.54 -2.63
C ASN A 23 -17.93 -8.99 -2.04
N PHE A 24 -17.88 -9.30 -0.74
CA PHE A 24 -16.73 -9.70 0.07
C PHE A 24 -15.67 -8.62 0.28
N LEU A 25 -15.85 -7.40 -0.25
CA LEU A 25 -14.92 -6.30 -0.02
C LEU A 25 -15.21 -5.64 1.34
N LEU A 26 -14.12 -5.15 1.98
CA LEU A 26 -14.24 -4.32 3.17
C LEU A 26 -14.56 -2.88 2.76
N TRP A 27 -15.73 -2.43 3.15
CA TRP A 27 -16.13 -1.04 3.12
C TRP A 27 -15.75 -0.36 4.45
N GLN A 28 -15.25 0.87 4.39
CA GLN A 28 -14.91 1.66 5.56
C GLN A 28 -15.39 3.10 5.39
N GLY A 29 -15.82 3.73 6.45
CA GLY A 29 -16.20 5.13 6.38
C GLY A 29 -16.92 5.66 7.60
N GLU A 30 -16.60 6.91 7.92
CA GLU A 30 -17.33 7.77 8.83
C GLU A 30 -17.03 9.21 8.42
N ASP A 31 -18.03 10.07 8.41
CA ASP A 31 -17.84 11.46 7.97
C ASP A 31 -16.87 12.19 8.92
N GLY A 32 -15.91 12.90 8.35
CA GLY A 32 -14.89 13.64 9.10
C GLY A 32 -13.77 12.77 9.68
N LYS A 33 -13.75 11.44 9.44
CA LYS A 33 -12.68 10.54 9.89
C LYS A 33 -11.82 10.04 8.73
N ALA A 34 -10.52 10.03 8.95
CA ALA A 34 -9.55 9.33 8.11
C ALA A 34 -9.30 7.93 8.72
N LEU A 35 -9.65 6.87 7.99
CA LEU A 35 -9.60 5.49 8.47
C LEU A 35 -8.53 4.64 7.78
N THR A 36 -7.67 5.26 6.97
CA THR A 36 -6.50 4.62 6.36
C THR A 36 -5.22 5.27 6.85
N TRP A 37 -4.06 4.75 6.43
CA TRP A 37 -2.77 5.34 6.74
C TRP A 37 -2.60 6.77 6.19
N MET A 38 -3.42 7.18 5.21
CA MET A 38 -3.49 8.57 4.72
C MET A 38 -4.43 9.40 5.60
N ASP A 39 -3.98 9.74 6.79
CA ASP A 39 -4.80 10.19 7.91
C ASP A 39 -4.67 11.68 8.27
N ALA A 40 -4.02 12.49 7.43
CA ALA A 40 -3.90 13.92 7.65
C ALA A 40 -5.27 14.60 7.69
N ILE A 41 -5.48 15.46 8.69
CA ILE A 41 -6.73 16.19 8.93
C ILE A 41 -6.45 17.69 8.98
N VAL A 42 -7.21 18.47 8.21
CA VAL A 42 -7.18 19.93 8.24
C VAL A 42 -8.59 20.47 8.52
N ASN A 43 -8.70 21.35 9.50
CA ASN A 43 -10.00 21.91 9.92
C ASN A 43 -11.07 20.85 10.21
N GLY A 44 -10.68 19.73 10.83
CA GLY A 44 -11.58 18.64 11.18
C GLY A 44 -12.04 17.78 10.00
N GLN A 45 -11.44 17.94 8.82
CA GLN A 45 -11.75 17.14 7.64
C GLN A 45 -10.50 16.40 7.12
N PRO A 46 -10.64 15.12 6.69
CA PRO A 46 -9.56 14.41 6.03
C PRO A 46 -9.09 15.16 4.77
N VAL A 47 -7.78 15.34 4.64
CA VAL A 47 -7.17 15.94 3.45
C VAL A 47 -7.27 14.97 2.26
N THR A 48 -7.04 13.71 2.51
CA THR A 48 -7.16 12.62 1.53
C THR A 48 -8.34 11.76 1.94
N GLN A 49 -9.54 12.18 1.54
CA GLN A 49 -10.76 11.45 1.87
C GLN A 49 -10.83 10.17 1.06
N ARG A 50 -10.95 9.02 1.75
CA ARG A 50 -10.94 7.67 1.15
C ARG A 50 -12.01 6.80 1.79
N LYS A 51 -13.22 7.34 1.92
CA LYS A 51 -14.42 6.62 2.35
C LYS A 51 -14.84 5.61 1.28
N GLY A 52 -15.24 4.42 1.68
CA GLY A 52 -15.63 3.36 0.76
C GLY A 52 -14.66 2.18 0.75
N TYR A 53 -14.48 1.57 -0.40
CA TYR A 53 -13.52 0.47 -0.61
C TYR A 53 -12.14 1.07 -0.93
N ALA A 54 -11.18 0.99 -0.01
CA ALA A 54 -9.79 1.38 -0.24
C ALA A 54 -9.00 0.20 -0.81
N VAL A 55 -8.19 0.44 -1.84
CA VAL A 55 -7.55 -0.62 -2.65
C VAL A 55 -6.56 -1.46 -1.84
N GLU A 56 -5.69 -0.83 -1.05
CA GLU A 56 -4.70 -1.53 -0.21
C GLU A 56 -5.36 -2.31 0.93
N ILE A 57 -6.40 -1.74 1.55
CA ILE A 57 -7.14 -2.41 2.62
C ILE A 57 -7.76 -3.70 2.09
N ASN A 58 -8.35 -3.66 0.91
CA ASN A 58 -8.95 -4.84 0.29
C ASN A 58 -7.90 -5.85 -0.21
N ALA A 59 -6.74 -5.39 -0.68
CA ALA A 59 -5.64 -6.29 -1.01
C ALA A 59 -5.10 -7.01 0.26
N LEU A 60 -4.91 -6.27 1.36
CA LEU A 60 -4.48 -6.82 2.65
C LEU A 60 -5.53 -7.78 3.23
N TRP A 61 -6.81 -7.45 3.10
CA TRP A 61 -7.93 -8.29 3.54
C TRP A 61 -7.91 -9.66 2.84
N TYR A 62 -7.81 -9.66 1.51
CA TYR A 62 -7.69 -10.92 0.76
C TYR A 62 -6.48 -11.73 1.20
N ASN A 63 -5.32 -11.08 1.30
CA ASN A 63 -4.09 -11.75 1.73
C ASN A 63 -4.23 -12.35 3.16
N ALA A 64 -4.86 -11.63 4.09
CA ALA A 64 -5.06 -12.11 5.46
C ALA A 64 -5.95 -13.35 5.52
N VAL A 65 -7.08 -13.35 4.80
CA VAL A 65 -7.99 -14.50 4.73
C VAL A 65 -7.31 -15.70 4.08
N MET A 66 -6.61 -15.49 2.95
CA MET A 66 -5.93 -16.58 2.25
C MET A 66 -4.78 -17.16 3.07
N PHE A 67 -4.01 -16.34 3.78
CA PHE A 67 -2.99 -16.79 4.71
C PHE A 67 -3.59 -17.62 5.86
N TYR A 68 -4.71 -17.17 6.44
CA TYR A 68 -5.42 -17.93 7.46
C TYR A 68 -5.89 -19.29 6.97
N ARG A 69 -6.41 -19.36 5.73
CA ARG A 69 -6.79 -20.65 5.10
C ARG A 69 -5.61 -21.61 4.97
N GLU A 70 -4.43 -21.13 4.59
CA GLU A 70 -3.21 -21.98 4.53
C GLU A 70 -2.82 -22.50 5.91
N LEU A 71 -2.89 -21.66 6.95
CA LEU A 71 -2.64 -22.11 8.32
C LEU A 71 -3.68 -23.15 8.80
N ALA A 72 -4.94 -22.99 8.42
CA ALA A 72 -6.00 -23.94 8.73
C ALA A 72 -5.77 -25.29 8.05
N LYS A 73 -5.29 -25.30 6.79
CA LYS A 73 -4.89 -26.52 6.07
C LYS A 73 -3.77 -27.27 6.80
N LEU A 74 -2.71 -26.54 7.23
CA LEU A 74 -1.60 -27.12 7.97
C LEU A 74 -2.03 -27.77 9.30
N GLN A 75 -3.18 -27.37 9.84
CA GLN A 75 -3.75 -27.86 11.09
C GLN A 75 -4.94 -28.80 10.89
N CYS A 76 -5.24 -29.22 9.65
CA CYS A 76 -6.35 -30.10 9.30
C CYS A 76 -7.71 -29.59 9.83
N GLN A 77 -7.94 -28.28 9.73
CA GLN A 77 -9.17 -27.60 10.19
C GLN A 77 -10.12 -27.34 9.01
N ASP A 78 -10.67 -28.39 8.42
CA ASP A 78 -11.49 -28.32 7.20
C ASP A 78 -12.72 -27.38 7.36
N GLY A 79 -13.34 -27.34 8.53
CA GLY A 79 -14.46 -26.41 8.79
C GLY A 79 -14.07 -24.94 8.70
N GLU A 80 -12.86 -24.58 9.14
CA GLU A 80 -12.36 -23.20 9.02
C GLU A 80 -11.99 -22.86 7.56
N ILE A 81 -11.55 -23.84 6.76
CA ILE A 81 -11.28 -23.65 5.34
C ILE A 81 -12.59 -23.39 4.60
N ALA A 82 -13.57 -24.29 4.81
CA ALA A 82 -14.88 -24.22 4.16
C ALA A 82 -15.62 -22.89 4.40
N LYS A 83 -15.46 -22.31 5.59
CA LYS A 83 -16.03 -21.01 5.95
C LYS A 83 -15.66 -19.88 4.99
N TRP A 84 -14.46 -19.95 4.39
CA TRP A 84 -13.92 -18.94 3.50
C TRP A 84 -13.85 -19.37 2.02
N ASP A 85 -14.50 -20.47 1.64
CA ASP A 85 -14.44 -20.99 0.26
C ASP A 85 -15.15 -20.04 -0.73
N GLU A 86 -16.34 -19.57 -0.36
CA GLU A 86 -17.09 -18.63 -1.21
C GLU A 86 -16.34 -17.29 -1.36
N PHE A 87 -15.76 -16.79 -0.27
CA PHE A 87 -14.88 -15.61 -0.30
C PHE A 87 -13.71 -15.82 -1.28
N ALA A 88 -12.97 -16.91 -1.13
CA ALA A 88 -11.78 -17.18 -1.94
C ALA A 88 -12.11 -17.31 -3.44
N ALA A 89 -13.28 -17.88 -3.77
CA ALA A 89 -13.74 -18.07 -5.15
C ALA A 89 -14.17 -16.75 -5.82
N ASN A 90 -14.83 -15.86 -5.09
CA ASN A 90 -15.49 -14.68 -5.65
C ASN A 90 -14.70 -13.38 -5.48
N PHE A 91 -13.91 -13.25 -4.42
CA PHE A 91 -13.20 -12.01 -4.11
C PHE A 91 -12.34 -11.48 -5.27
N PRO A 92 -11.50 -12.28 -5.97
CA PRO A 92 -10.67 -11.77 -7.07
C PRO A 92 -11.48 -11.14 -8.21
N THR A 93 -12.64 -11.74 -8.53
CA THR A 93 -13.55 -11.21 -9.55
C THR A 93 -14.16 -9.88 -9.12
N ASN A 94 -14.64 -9.80 -7.87
CA ASN A 94 -15.25 -8.61 -7.31
C ASN A 94 -14.23 -7.48 -7.12
N PHE A 95 -13.02 -7.80 -6.65
CA PHE A 95 -11.92 -6.84 -6.54
C PHE A 95 -11.58 -6.22 -7.90
N LYS A 96 -11.42 -7.07 -8.91
CA LYS A 96 -11.14 -6.61 -10.27
C LYS A 96 -12.27 -5.74 -10.84
N ALA A 97 -13.53 -6.13 -10.67
CA ALA A 97 -14.69 -5.36 -11.14
C ALA A 97 -14.80 -4.00 -10.46
N THR A 98 -14.41 -3.92 -9.17
CA THR A 98 -14.47 -2.71 -8.38
C THR A 98 -13.33 -1.73 -8.75
N PHE A 99 -12.09 -2.19 -8.79
CA PHE A 99 -10.93 -1.30 -8.86
C PHE A 99 -10.28 -1.19 -10.25
N TRP A 100 -10.32 -2.24 -11.08
CA TRP A 100 -9.55 -2.26 -12.32
C TRP A 100 -10.17 -1.42 -13.42
N SER A 101 -9.38 -0.55 -14.04
CA SER A 101 -9.70 0.10 -15.31
C SER A 101 -8.88 -0.50 -16.45
N LYS A 102 -9.56 -1.12 -17.41
CA LYS A 102 -8.92 -1.66 -18.63
C LYS A 102 -8.36 -0.54 -19.51
N GLU A 103 -9.05 0.60 -19.56
CA GLU A 103 -8.66 1.76 -20.35
C GLU A 103 -7.39 2.43 -19.79
N LEU A 104 -7.37 2.67 -18.48
CA LEU A 104 -6.26 3.34 -17.80
C LEU A 104 -5.08 2.40 -17.51
N GLY A 105 -5.32 1.09 -17.41
CA GLY A 105 -4.29 0.09 -17.14
C GLY A 105 -3.80 0.04 -15.68
N TYR A 106 -4.59 0.55 -14.72
CA TYR A 106 -4.28 0.49 -13.29
C TYR A 106 -5.55 0.46 -12.42
N LEU A 107 -5.37 0.38 -11.09
CA LEU A 107 -6.45 0.27 -10.11
C LEU A 107 -6.87 1.65 -9.60
N ALA A 108 -8.18 1.84 -9.37
CA ALA A 108 -8.67 2.97 -8.59
C ALA A 108 -8.08 2.93 -7.17
N ASP A 109 -7.79 4.09 -6.59
CA ASP A 109 -7.28 4.23 -5.23
C ASP A 109 -8.36 3.87 -4.18
N TYR A 110 -9.57 4.37 -4.40
CA TYR A 110 -10.75 3.96 -3.64
C TYR A 110 -12.03 4.06 -4.48
N VAL A 111 -13.10 3.43 -3.99
CA VAL A 111 -14.42 3.43 -4.63
C VAL A 111 -15.50 3.67 -3.59
N ASP A 112 -16.34 4.69 -3.79
CA ASP A 112 -17.51 4.99 -2.95
C ASP A 112 -18.78 5.07 -3.82
N GLY A 113 -19.64 4.08 -3.70
CA GLY A 113 -20.81 3.93 -4.56
C GLY A 113 -20.44 3.82 -6.02
N SER A 114 -20.89 4.78 -6.84
CA SER A 114 -20.54 4.86 -8.27
C SER A 114 -19.25 5.64 -8.56
N TYR A 115 -18.72 6.35 -7.60
CA TYR A 115 -17.48 7.12 -7.76
C TYR A 115 -16.25 6.22 -7.63
N LYS A 116 -15.33 6.35 -8.58
CA LYS A 116 -14.03 5.69 -8.57
C LYS A 116 -12.93 6.74 -8.67
N ASP A 117 -12.06 6.79 -7.67
CA ASP A 117 -10.88 7.68 -7.71
C ASP A 117 -9.74 7.01 -8.47
N PHE A 118 -9.44 7.50 -9.65
CA PHE A 118 -8.32 7.05 -10.46
C PHE A 118 -7.07 7.94 -10.33
N SER A 119 -6.94 8.69 -9.23
CA SER A 119 -5.68 9.33 -8.89
C SER A 119 -4.57 8.28 -8.79
N VAL A 120 -3.45 8.51 -9.48
CA VAL A 120 -2.31 7.59 -9.40
C VAL A 120 -1.64 7.77 -8.05
N ARG A 121 -1.89 6.83 -7.14
CA ARG A 121 -1.36 6.77 -5.78
C ARG A 121 -0.60 5.49 -5.52
N CYS A 122 0.26 5.53 -4.53
CA CYS A 122 1.13 4.40 -4.15
C CYS A 122 0.36 3.18 -3.63
N ASN A 123 -0.88 3.34 -3.17
CA ASN A 123 -1.64 2.29 -2.49
C ASN A 123 -1.88 1.05 -3.35
N MET A 124 -2.02 1.20 -4.67
CA MET A 124 -2.23 0.06 -5.57
C MET A 124 -1.08 -0.95 -5.57
N ILE A 125 0.14 -0.56 -5.11
CA ILE A 125 1.31 -1.45 -5.08
C ILE A 125 1.09 -2.67 -4.18
N PHE A 126 0.29 -2.54 -3.12
CA PHE A 126 0.00 -3.64 -2.20
C PHE A 126 -0.71 -4.80 -2.90
N ALA A 127 -1.61 -4.53 -3.84
CA ALA A 127 -2.22 -5.59 -4.63
C ALA A 127 -1.20 -6.38 -5.48
N SER A 128 -0.03 -5.80 -5.78
CA SER A 128 1.04 -6.46 -6.54
C SER A 128 2.11 -7.09 -5.67
N SER A 129 2.35 -6.57 -4.44
CA SER A 129 3.41 -7.04 -3.56
C SER A 129 3.04 -8.27 -2.74
N LEU A 130 1.78 -8.36 -2.30
CA LEU A 130 1.35 -9.40 -1.36
C LEU A 130 1.42 -10.81 -1.94
N GLU A 131 1.68 -11.81 -1.05
CA GLU A 131 1.76 -13.23 -1.41
C GLU A 131 0.48 -13.69 -2.08
N TYR A 132 -0.64 -13.54 -1.37
CA TYR A 132 -1.96 -13.81 -1.92
C TYR A 132 -2.53 -12.53 -2.51
N SER A 133 -2.50 -12.44 -3.84
CA SER A 133 -2.98 -11.27 -4.56
C SER A 133 -4.28 -11.58 -5.28
N PRO A 134 -5.26 -10.66 -5.26
CA PRO A 134 -6.53 -10.82 -5.97
C PRO A 134 -6.44 -10.53 -7.47
N ILE A 135 -5.27 -10.20 -8.00
CA ILE A 135 -5.07 -9.81 -9.40
C ILE A 135 -4.10 -10.75 -10.14
N SER A 136 -4.28 -10.81 -11.47
CA SER A 136 -3.43 -11.66 -12.32
C SER A 136 -2.00 -11.14 -12.46
N PRO A 137 -1.02 -12.01 -12.81
CA PRO A 137 0.38 -11.58 -13.06
C PRO A 137 0.50 -10.45 -14.07
N LYS A 138 -0.34 -10.45 -15.12
CA LYS A 138 -0.36 -9.38 -16.11
C LYS A 138 -0.77 -8.03 -15.52
N ILE A 139 -1.76 -8.01 -14.64
CA ILE A 139 -2.21 -6.78 -13.97
C ILE A 139 -1.14 -6.33 -12.96
N ARG A 140 -0.52 -7.27 -12.21
CA ARG A 140 0.60 -6.94 -11.31
C ARG A 140 1.71 -6.19 -12.06
N GLN A 141 2.11 -6.68 -13.24
CA GLN A 141 3.14 -6.05 -14.06
C GLN A 141 2.76 -4.62 -14.46
N LEU A 142 1.53 -4.41 -14.94
CA LEU A 142 1.06 -3.08 -15.34
C LEU A 142 1.07 -2.08 -14.17
N ILE A 143 0.67 -2.52 -12.98
CA ILE A 143 0.70 -1.69 -11.76
C ILE A 143 2.14 -1.34 -11.37
N VAL A 144 3.04 -2.32 -11.38
CA VAL A 144 4.46 -2.11 -11.04
C VAL A 144 5.08 -1.09 -11.99
N GLU A 145 4.84 -1.19 -13.29
CA GLU A 145 5.35 -0.23 -14.27
C GLU A 145 4.74 1.17 -14.09
N LYS A 146 3.45 1.24 -13.78
CA LYS A 146 2.77 2.52 -13.50
C LYS A 146 3.38 3.21 -12.27
N VAL A 147 3.54 2.48 -11.17
CA VAL A 147 4.14 3.00 -9.93
C VAL A 147 5.60 3.38 -10.15
N LYS A 148 6.38 2.55 -10.86
CA LYS A 148 7.77 2.84 -11.21
C LYS A 148 7.90 4.13 -12.01
N GLY A 149 7.04 4.31 -13.04
CA GLY A 149 7.12 5.44 -13.94
C GLY A 149 6.71 6.78 -13.34
N GLU A 150 5.75 6.79 -12.40
CA GLU A 150 5.20 8.04 -11.88
C GLU A 150 5.55 8.33 -10.42
N LEU A 151 5.73 7.30 -9.60
CA LEU A 151 5.83 7.48 -8.15
C LEU A 151 7.20 7.15 -7.56
N LEU A 152 8.00 6.32 -8.22
CA LEU A 152 9.30 5.92 -7.68
C LEU A 152 10.29 7.10 -7.68
N THR A 153 10.98 7.25 -6.55
CA THR A 153 12.06 8.21 -6.34
C THR A 153 13.24 7.52 -5.65
N PRO A 154 14.42 8.13 -5.58
CA PRO A 154 15.55 7.58 -4.82
C PRO A 154 15.30 7.48 -3.30
N ARG A 155 14.19 8.04 -2.80
CA ARG A 155 13.88 8.12 -1.36
C ARG A 155 12.62 7.32 -0.96
N GLY A 156 11.97 6.65 -1.90
CA GLY A 156 10.73 5.92 -1.69
C GLY A 156 9.69 6.21 -2.77
N LEU A 157 8.41 6.07 -2.44
CA LEU A 157 7.34 6.38 -3.38
C LEU A 157 6.65 7.69 -3.05
N ARG A 158 6.36 8.49 -4.09
CA ARG A 158 5.41 9.59 -4.01
C ARG A 158 4.03 9.05 -3.65
N THR A 159 3.29 9.80 -2.86
CA THR A 159 1.91 9.44 -2.47
C THR A 159 0.86 9.82 -3.51
N LEU A 160 1.23 10.69 -4.45
CA LEU A 160 0.39 11.16 -5.55
C LEU A 160 1.25 11.46 -6.78
N SER A 161 0.72 11.18 -7.98
CA SER A 161 1.40 11.51 -9.24
C SER A 161 1.65 13.01 -9.38
N PRO A 162 2.84 13.42 -9.91
CA PRO A 162 3.13 14.82 -10.22
C PRO A 162 2.18 15.47 -11.23
N THR A 163 1.43 14.69 -11.99
CA THR A 163 0.46 15.20 -12.97
C THR A 163 -0.90 15.55 -12.35
N HIS A 164 -1.12 15.20 -11.09
CA HIS A 164 -2.39 15.46 -10.41
C HIS A 164 -2.50 16.92 -9.96
N PRO A 165 -3.66 17.60 -10.12
CA PRO A 165 -3.82 19.03 -9.76
C PRO A 165 -3.59 19.33 -8.28
N ASN A 166 -3.80 18.37 -7.38
CA ASN A 166 -3.55 18.51 -5.94
C ASN A 166 -2.14 18.05 -5.52
N TYR A 167 -1.21 17.90 -6.46
CA TYR A 167 0.14 17.49 -6.14
C TYR A 167 0.93 18.61 -5.43
N HIS A 168 1.59 18.23 -4.34
CA HIS A 168 2.49 19.10 -3.56
C HIS A 168 3.89 18.51 -3.60
N GLU A 169 4.85 19.26 -4.17
CA GLU A 169 6.23 18.80 -4.32
C GLU A 169 7.08 18.98 -3.06
N ILE A 170 6.67 19.86 -2.14
CA ILE A 170 7.46 20.23 -0.96
C ILE A 170 6.64 20.03 0.31
N TYR A 171 7.23 19.31 1.28
CA TYR A 171 6.70 19.14 2.63
C TYR A 171 7.24 20.21 3.57
N PHE A 172 6.62 21.41 3.54
CA PHE A 172 7.12 22.57 4.27
C PHE A 172 6.00 23.51 4.71
N GLY A 173 6.32 24.43 5.61
CA GLY A 173 5.43 25.50 6.05
C GLY A 173 4.78 25.26 7.40
N ASN A 174 3.62 25.87 7.65
CA ASN A 174 2.84 25.66 8.87
C ASN A 174 2.18 24.26 8.89
N GLN A 175 1.49 23.93 9.98
CA GLN A 175 0.86 22.61 10.13
C GLN A 175 -0.10 22.28 8.98
N GLU A 176 -0.98 23.21 8.64
CA GLU A 176 -1.96 23.02 7.56
C GLU A 176 -1.31 22.76 6.20
N GLN A 177 -0.25 23.50 5.89
CA GLN A 177 0.49 23.33 4.63
C GLN A 177 1.17 21.96 4.56
N ARG A 178 1.79 21.52 5.67
CA ARG A 178 2.40 20.19 5.76
C ARG A 178 1.35 19.07 5.65
N ASP A 179 0.23 19.20 6.36
CA ASP A 179 -0.84 18.20 6.34
C ASP A 179 -1.45 18.07 4.94
N LYS A 180 -1.62 19.18 4.20
CA LYS A 180 -2.07 19.16 2.80
C LYS A 180 -1.09 18.43 1.86
N ALA A 181 0.21 18.53 2.12
CA ALA A 181 1.23 17.87 1.32
C ALA A 181 1.45 16.40 1.70
N TYR A 182 1.19 16.01 2.95
CA TYR A 182 1.63 14.79 3.61
C TYR A 182 1.32 13.50 2.84
N HIS A 183 0.13 13.43 2.22
CA HIS A 183 -0.30 12.30 1.38
C HIS A 183 -0.69 12.74 -0.04
N ASN A 184 -0.23 13.93 -0.46
CA ASN A 184 -0.52 14.49 -1.79
C ASN A 184 0.75 14.89 -2.55
N GLY A 185 1.73 14.02 -2.58
CA GLY A 185 2.98 14.20 -3.30
C GLY A 185 4.18 13.73 -2.49
N THR A 186 4.27 14.15 -1.22
CA THR A 186 5.34 13.77 -0.28
C THR A 186 5.77 12.30 -0.44
N VAL A 187 7.07 12.07 -0.47
CA VAL A 187 7.67 10.74 -0.61
C VAL A 187 7.74 10.05 0.74
N TRP A 188 7.31 8.80 0.77
CA TRP A 188 7.37 7.94 1.95
C TRP A 188 8.29 6.75 1.73
N PRO A 189 9.40 6.65 2.50
CA PRO A 189 10.37 5.56 2.35
C PRO A 189 9.80 4.16 2.63
N TRP A 190 8.88 4.03 3.60
CA TRP A 190 8.35 2.73 3.99
C TRP A 190 7.67 1.97 2.84
N LEU A 191 7.16 2.67 1.84
CA LEU A 191 6.53 2.07 0.67
C LEU A 191 7.51 1.33 -0.24
N ILE A 192 8.83 1.57 -0.07
CA ILE A 192 9.86 0.97 -0.93
C ILE A 192 9.93 -0.54 -0.77
N GLY A 193 9.65 -1.06 0.44
CA GLY A 193 9.62 -2.50 0.67
C GLY A 193 8.52 -3.20 -0.13
N ALA A 194 7.31 -2.62 -0.16
CA ALA A 194 6.21 -3.14 -0.98
C ALA A 194 6.53 -3.04 -2.48
N PHE A 195 7.16 -1.95 -2.93
CA PHE A 195 7.61 -1.80 -4.32
C PHE A 195 8.66 -2.86 -4.68
N ALA A 196 9.68 -3.04 -3.85
CA ALA A 196 10.74 -4.02 -4.09
C ALA A 196 10.18 -5.44 -4.18
N GLU A 197 9.28 -5.81 -3.26
CA GLU A 197 8.62 -7.11 -3.29
C GLU A 197 7.79 -7.31 -4.55
N ALA A 198 6.97 -6.33 -4.93
CA ALA A 198 6.18 -6.38 -6.15
C ALA A 198 7.06 -6.52 -7.40
N PHE A 199 8.16 -5.77 -7.47
CA PHE A 199 9.10 -5.81 -8.58
C PHE A 199 9.81 -7.18 -8.68
N LEU A 200 10.27 -7.73 -7.56
CA LEU A 200 10.87 -9.07 -7.50
C LEU A 200 9.87 -10.17 -7.88
N ARG A 201 8.59 -10.06 -7.48
CA ARG A 201 7.54 -11.02 -7.87
C ARG A 201 7.22 -11.00 -9.36
N VAL A 202 7.34 -9.84 -9.99
CA VAL A 202 7.06 -9.68 -11.43
C VAL A 202 8.23 -10.11 -12.30
N TYR A 203 9.46 -9.74 -11.93
CA TYR A 203 10.65 -9.92 -12.78
C TYR A 203 11.63 -10.99 -12.28
N GLY A 204 11.38 -11.57 -11.10
CA GLY A 204 12.21 -12.64 -10.56
C GLY A 204 13.66 -12.23 -10.34
N LYS A 205 14.58 -13.13 -10.64
CA LYS A 205 16.02 -12.91 -10.41
C LYS A 205 16.62 -11.76 -11.25
N GLU A 206 16.03 -11.44 -12.37
CA GLU A 206 16.46 -10.32 -13.24
C GLU A 206 16.29 -8.96 -12.57
N ALA A 207 15.38 -8.88 -11.60
CA ALA A 207 15.12 -7.67 -10.83
C ALA A 207 16.16 -7.35 -9.76
N ILE A 208 16.97 -8.33 -9.33
CA ILE A 208 17.81 -8.21 -8.14
C ILE A 208 18.76 -7.02 -8.25
N GLY A 209 19.49 -6.90 -9.34
CA GLY A 209 20.46 -5.79 -9.53
C GLY A 209 19.81 -4.40 -9.48
N TYR A 210 18.57 -4.26 -10.00
CA TYR A 210 17.84 -3.01 -9.93
C TYR A 210 17.41 -2.68 -8.49
N ILE A 211 16.91 -3.66 -7.74
CA ILE A 211 16.50 -3.45 -6.35
C ILE A 211 17.73 -3.20 -5.45
N GLU A 212 18.88 -3.81 -5.74
CA GLU A 212 20.14 -3.51 -5.05
C GLU A 212 20.56 -2.06 -5.22
N GLN A 213 20.51 -1.53 -6.44
CA GLN A 213 20.79 -0.12 -6.68
C GLN A 213 19.90 0.81 -5.85
N ILE A 214 18.60 0.51 -5.78
CA ILE A 214 17.67 1.26 -4.92
C ILE A 214 18.08 1.14 -3.45
N TYR A 215 18.44 -0.05 -2.98
CA TYR A 215 18.87 -0.27 -1.60
C TYR A 215 20.13 0.54 -1.25
N GLU A 216 21.12 0.55 -2.12
CA GLU A 216 22.39 1.27 -1.93
C GLU A 216 22.19 2.78 -1.78
N GLU A 217 21.21 3.36 -2.50
CA GLU A 217 20.84 4.77 -2.37
C GLU A 217 20.38 5.16 -0.95
N PHE A 218 19.79 4.23 -0.20
CA PHE A 218 19.44 4.46 1.20
C PHE A 218 20.66 4.54 2.12
N GLY A 219 21.77 3.89 1.77
CA GLY A 219 23.04 4.03 2.49
C GLY A 219 23.56 5.48 2.48
N ASN A 220 23.37 6.19 1.39
CA ASN A 220 23.84 7.56 1.21
C ASN A 220 23.10 8.58 2.10
N ILE A 221 21.90 8.26 2.59
CA ILE A 221 21.07 9.19 3.39
C ILE A 221 21.09 8.94 4.90
N LEU A 222 21.78 7.90 5.35
CA LEU A 222 21.83 7.55 6.77
C LEU A 222 22.49 8.63 7.65
N CYS A 223 23.11 9.64 7.06
CA CYS A 223 23.74 10.77 7.75
C CYS A 223 23.09 12.12 7.41
N ASP A 224 22.05 12.17 6.60
CA ASP A 224 21.51 13.42 6.07
C ASP A 224 20.64 14.16 7.09
N TYR A 225 19.79 13.45 7.83
CA TYR A 225 18.80 14.03 8.73
C TYR A 225 18.89 13.48 10.15
N CYS A 226 19.11 12.17 10.27
CA CYS A 226 19.40 11.49 11.52
C CYS A 226 20.52 10.48 11.30
N VAL A 227 21.55 10.49 12.16
CA VAL A 227 22.68 9.57 12.03
C VAL A 227 22.23 8.12 12.25
N GLY A 228 22.43 7.28 11.23
CA GLY A 228 22.12 5.84 11.28
C GLY A 228 20.62 5.52 11.21
N SER A 229 19.78 6.45 10.73
CA SER A 229 18.34 6.21 10.58
C SER A 229 17.78 6.84 9.31
N ILE A 230 16.49 6.61 9.06
CA ILE A 230 15.76 7.08 7.88
C ILE A 230 14.58 7.92 8.33
N ALA A 231 14.43 9.10 7.74
CA ALA A 231 13.34 10.02 8.02
C ALA A 231 11.98 9.43 7.67
N GLU A 232 10.94 10.04 8.20
CA GLU A 232 9.57 9.68 7.92
C GLU A 232 9.19 9.96 6.46
N VAL A 233 9.49 11.16 5.99
CA VAL A 233 9.12 11.65 4.66
C VAL A 233 10.25 12.43 4.00
N TYR A 234 10.12 12.63 2.69
CA TYR A 234 10.98 13.50 1.89
C TYR A 234 10.13 14.36 0.96
N ASP A 235 10.68 15.51 0.56
CA ASP A 235 10.10 16.28 -0.53
C ASP A 235 9.94 15.40 -1.78
N ALA A 236 8.92 15.66 -2.58
CA ALA A 236 8.59 14.81 -3.71
C ALA A 236 9.51 15.02 -4.92
N ASN A 237 10.22 16.15 -4.97
CA ASN A 237 11.16 16.51 -6.04
C ASN A 237 12.56 16.80 -5.49
N PRO A 238 13.61 16.75 -6.33
CA PRO A 238 14.97 17.11 -5.92
C PRO A 238 15.04 18.48 -5.26
N PRO A 239 15.85 18.63 -4.21
CA PRO A 239 16.88 17.70 -3.71
C PRO A 239 16.35 16.60 -2.74
N TYR A 240 15.05 16.36 -2.65
CA TYR A 240 14.43 15.37 -1.76
C TYR A 240 14.77 15.62 -0.28
N LYS A 241 14.50 16.83 0.19
CA LYS A 241 14.81 17.21 1.57
C LYS A 241 13.99 16.37 2.55
N ALA A 242 14.66 15.85 3.58
CA ALA A 242 14.02 15.07 4.64
C ALA A 242 13.12 15.93 5.54
N GLY A 243 12.05 15.33 6.03
CA GLY A 243 11.06 15.97 6.91
C GLY A 243 10.33 14.96 7.80
N GLY A 244 9.37 15.46 8.56
CA GLY A 244 8.61 14.66 9.52
C GLY A 244 9.47 14.19 10.70
N SER A 245 9.19 13.00 11.22
CA SER A 245 10.00 12.37 12.26
C SER A 245 11.42 12.10 11.75
N ILE A 246 12.43 12.43 12.54
CA ILE A 246 13.85 12.25 12.18
C ILE A 246 14.24 10.77 12.03
N SER A 247 13.51 9.86 12.68
CA SER A 247 13.73 8.42 12.67
C SER A 247 12.37 7.73 12.70
N GLN A 248 12.00 7.10 11.57
CA GLN A 248 10.71 6.44 11.45
C GLN A 248 10.87 4.93 11.37
N ALA A 249 10.22 4.22 12.31
CA ALA A 249 10.37 2.77 12.46
C ALA A 249 10.04 1.99 11.18
N TRP A 250 8.94 2.29 10.53
CA TRP A 250 8.57 1.57 9.29
C TRP A 250 9.45 1.92 8.09
N SER A 251 10.02 3.13 8.03
CA SER A 251 11.03 3.47 7.01
C SER A 251 12.26 2.58 7.14
N VAL A 252 12.79 2.44 8.36
CA VAL A 252 13.93 1.57 8.65
C VAL A 252 13.58 0.10 8.42
N ALA A 253 12.44 -0.36 8.93
CA ALA A 253 12.00 -1.75 8.82
C ALA A 253 11.86 -2.21 7.36
N GLU A 254 11.28 -1.38 6.50
CA GLU A 254 11.06 -1.73 5.09
C GLU A 254 12.34 -1.72 4.25
N VAL A 255 13.31 -0.87 4.58
CA VAL A 255 14.65 -0.94 3.95
C VAL A 255 15.40 -2.19 4.42
N CYS A 256 15.31 -2.57 5.70
CA CYS A 256 15.85 -3.84 6.20
C CYS A 256 15.15 -5.04 5.53
N ARG A 257 13.82 -4.99 5.37
CA ARG A 257 13.06 -6.03 4.67
C ARG A 257 13.47 -6.15 3.21
N MET A 258 13.73 -5.05 2.53
CA MET A 258 14.25 -5.04 1.15
C MET A 258 15.58 -5.77 1.06
N LYS A 259 16.53 -5.50 1.98
CA LYS A 259 17.80 -6.23 2.05
C LYS A 259 17.61 -7.74 2.24
N TYR A 260 16.72 -8.13 3.16
CA TYR A 260 16.39 -9.53 3.38
C TYR A 260 15.86 -10.21 2.12
N MET A 261 14.97 -9.54 1.37
CA MET A 261 14.44 -10.08 0.11
C MET A 261 15.53 -10.25 -0.96
N ILE A 262 16.43 -9.29 -1.10
CA ILE A 262 17.58 -9.37 -2.00
C ILE A 262 18.43 -10.61 -1.66
N ASP A 263 18.80 -10.77 -0.40
CA ASP A 263 19.67 -11.87 0.04
C ASP A 263 18.99 -13.24 -0.16
N LYS A 264 17.69 -13.33 0.10
CA LYS A 264 16.90 -14.55 -0.14
C LYS A 264 16.83 -14.90 -1.63
N CYS A 265 16.71 -13.93 -2.52
CA CYS A 265 16.65 -14.18 -3.97
C CYS A 265 18.00 -14.60 -4.59
N LYS A 266 19.12 -14.33 -3.89
CA LYS A 266 20.46 -14.74 -4.33
C LYS A 266 20.82 -16.18 -3.98
N GLN A 267 20.10 -16.76 -3.03
CA GLN A 267 20.22 -18.16 -2.65
C GLN A 267 19.48 -19.08 -3.63
#